data_047d1c285780082a7ee2c874af03ff7a
#
_entry.id   047d1c285780082a7ee2c874af03ff7a
#
_cell.length_a   1.000
_cell.length_b   1.000
_cell.length_c   1.000
_cell.angle_alpha   90.00
_cell.angle_beta   90.00
_cell.angle_gamma   90.00
#
_symmetry.space_group_name_H-M   'P 1'
#
loop_
_entity.id
_entity.type
_entity.pdbx_description
1 polymer ?
#
loop_
_entity_poly.entity_id
_entity_poly.type
_entity_poly.pdbx_seq_one_letter_code
_entity_poly.pdbx_strand_id
1 'polypeptide(L)'
;LKHSVIVDISGGGLRFLSSQKYEPGSLILCSYHLLKDGERKKYDVVGKVLAVKELENRRGMFEHRVQYYNLDVNTREEIIRFIFEEERKSRKKERLN
;
A
#
# COMPACT_ATOMS: atom_id res chain seq x y z
N LEU A 1 -1.84 14.59 -12.72
CA LEU A 1 -1.39 13.67 -11.65
C LEU A 1 -2.58 13.21 -10.83
N LYS A 2 -2.84 11.91 -10.85
CA LYS A 2 -3.91 11.34 -10.05
C LYS A 2 -3.34 10.84 -8.74
N HIS A 3 -3.92 11.31 -7.64
CA HIS A 3 -3.53 10.88 -6.32
C HIS A 3 -4.40 9.71 -5.88
N SER A 4 -3.75 8.68 -5.37
CA SER A 4 -4.40 7.52 -4.81
C SER A 4 -4.08 7.47 -3.32
N VAL A 5 -4.97 6.86 -2.55
CA VAL A 5 -4.78 6.73 -1.10
C VAL A 5 -4.57 5.26 -0.77
N ILE A 6 -3.43 4.93 -0.18
CA ILE A 6 -3.17 3.59 0.30
C ILE A 6 -3.95 3.40 1.61
N VAL A 7 -4.79 2.38 1.66
CA VAL A 7 -5.59 2.08 2.84
C VAL A 7 -5.07 0.89 3.63
N ASP A 8 -4.21 0.09 3.01
CA ASP A 8 -3.62 -1.06 3.67
C ASP A 8 -2.34 -1.47 2.94
N ILE A 9 -1.33 -1.92 3.68
CA ILE A 9 -0.06 -2.36 3.12
C ILE A 9 0.43 -3.60 3.85
N SER A 10 0.98 -4.56 3.09
CA SER A 10 1.54 -5.79 3.65
C SER A 10 2.83 -6.14 2.92
N GLY A 11 3.48 -7.23 3.33
CA GLY A 11 4.69 -7.72 2.65
C GLY A 11 4.44 -8.26 1.26
N GLY A 12 3.18 -8.63 0.94
CA GLY A 12 2.82 -9.19 -0.36
C GLY A 12 2.15 -8.22 -1.31
N GLY A 13 1.65 -7.09 -0.81
CA GLY A 13 0.95 -6.13 -1.65
C GLY A 13 0.29 -5.02 -0.87
N LEU A 14 -0.64 -4.34 -1.51
CA LEU A 14 -1.33 -3.21 -0.88
C LEU A 14 -2.75 -3.09 -1.43
N ARG A 15 -3.55 -2.27 -0.75
CA ARG A 15 -4.85 -1.84 -1.25
C ARG A 15 -4.87 -0.32 -1.33
N PHE A 16 -5.43 0.21 -2.40
CA PHE A 16 -5.53 1.66 -2.55
C PHE A 16 -6.88 2.07 -3.14
N LEU A 17 -7.25 3.30 -2.86
CA LEU A 17 -8.46 3.92 -3.41
C LEU A 17 -8.07 4.90 -4.50
N SER A 18 -8.81 4.90 -5.60
CA SER A 18 -8.59 5.83 -6.70
C SER A 18 -9.89 6.07 -7.44
N SER A 19 -10.05 7.28 -7.96
CA SER A 19 -11.17 7.58 -8.87
C SER A 19 -10.97 6.95 -10.24
N GLN A 20 -9.75 6.54 -10.57
CA GLN A 20 -9.47 5.80 -11.79
C GLN A 20 -9.63 4.31 -11.53
N LYS A 21 -10.32 3.63 -12.45
CA LYS A 21 -10.52 2.19 -12.37
C LYS A 21 -9.47 1.49 -13.21
N TYR A 22 -8.57 0.74 -12.57
CA TYR A 22 -7.58 -0.08 -13.25
C TYR A 22 -8.13 -1.48 -13.45
N GLU A 23 -7.81 -2.09 -14.59
CA GLU A 23 -8.34 -3.41 -14.91
C GLU A 23 -7.60 -4.51 -14.14
N PRO A 24 -8.32 -5.53 -13.62
CA PRO A 24 -7.67 -6.70 -13.05
C PRO A 24 -6.72 -7.35 -14.05
N GLY A 25 -5.57 -7.78 -13.56
CA GLY A 25 -4.52 -8.37 -14.39
C GLY A 25 -3.50 -7.38 -14.91
N SER A 26 -3.78 -6.07 -14.86
CA SER A 26 -2.81 -5.06 -15.33
C SER A 26 -1.67 -4.90 -14.33
N LEU A 27 -0.50 -4.53 -14.86
CA LEU A 27 0.66 -4.17 -14.07
C LEU A 27 0.70 -2.66 -13.95
N ILE A 28 0.87 -2.16 -12.72
CA ILE A 28 0.91 -0.73 -12.46
C ILE A 28 2.16 -0.39 -11.64
N LEU A 29 2.65 0.84 -11.80
CA LEU A 29 3.73 1.35 -10.98
C LEU A 29 3.13 2.03 -9.76
N CYS A 30 3.53 1.58 -8.58
CA CYS A 30 3.10 2.15 -7.30
C CYS A 30 4.29 2.90 -6.70
N SER A 31 4.10 4.20 -6.48
CA SER A 31 5.13 5.04 -5.86
C SER A 31 4.60 5.59 -4.55
N TYR A 32 5.31 5.37 -3.47
CA TYR A 32 4.90 5.84 -2.16
C TYR A 32 6.10 6.03 -1.24
N HIS A 33 5.88 6.74 -0.13
CA HIS A 33 6.93 7.01 0.84
C HIS A 33 6.62 6.31 2.15
N LEU A 34 7.63 5.70 2.76
CA LEU A 34 7.55 5.15 4.10
C LEU A 34 8.64 5.78 4.95
N LEU A 35 8.41 5.84 6.26
CA LEU A 35 9.43 6.30 7.19
C LEU A 35 10.39 5.17 7.49
N LYS A 36 11.67 5.42 7.25
CA LYS A 36 12.74 4.49 7.59
C LYS A 36 13.76 5.24 8.45
N ASP A 37 13.93 4.82 9.69
CA ASP A 37 14.87 5.44 10.64
C ASP A 37 14.65 6.96 10.77
N GLY A 38 13.37 7.37 10.80
CA GLY A 38 12.99 8.77 10.91
C GLY A 38 13.03 9.57 9.62
N GLU A 39 13.43 8.94 8.51
CA GLU A 39 13.51 9.60 7.21
C GLU A 39 12.49 9.04 6.24
N ARG A 40 11.95 9.92 5.38
CA ARG A 40 11.04 9.50 4.30
C ARG A 40 11.84 8.86 3.19
N LYS A 41 11.57 7.60 2.92
CA LYS A 41 12.18 6.89 1.80
C LYS A 41 11.12 6.58 0.75
N LYS A 42 11.44 6.87 -0.51
CA LYS A 42 10.54 6.61 -1.63
C LYS A 42 10.72 5.17 -2.11
N TYR A 43 9.59 4.52 -2.38
CA TYR A 43 9.56 3.18 -2.94
C TYR A 43 8.80 3.22 -4.26
N ASP A 44 9.40 2.65 -5.29
CA ASP A 44 8.78 2.45 -6.60
C ASP A 44 8.68 0.96 -6.81
N VAL A 45 7.46 0.43 -6.78
CA VAL A 45 7.24 -1.01 -6.91
C VAL A 45 6.21 -1.27 -7.99
N VAL A 46 6.38 -2.39 -8.69
CA VAL A 46 5.40 -2.83 -9.67
C VAL A 46 4.40 -3.73 -8.98
N GLY A 47 3.12 -3.50 -9.23
CA GLY A 47 2.05 -4.30 -8.67
C GLY A 47 1.13 -4.82 -9.76
N LYS A 48 0.59 -6.01 -9.52
CA LYS A 48 -0.44 -6.60 -10.37
C LYS A 48 -1.79 -6.40 -9.70
N VAL A 49 -2.72 -5.80 -10.41
CA VAL A 49 -4.07 -5.60 -9.90
C VAL A 49 -4.79 -6.94 -9.86
N LEU A 50 -5.21 -7.37 -8.66
CA LEU A 50 -5.91 -8.64 -8.48
C LEU A 50 -7.42 -8.48 -8.54
N ALA A 51 -7.93 -7.41 -7.94
CA ALA A 51 -9.36 -7.18 -7.84
C ALA A 51 -9.66 -5.69 -7.72
N VAL A 52 -10.80 -5.28 -8.22
CA VAL A 52 -11.26 -3.89 -8.17
C VAL A 52 -12.74 -3.91 -7.84
N LYS A 53 -13.16 -3.03 -6.94
CA LYS A 53 -14.58 -2.85 -6.65
C LYS A 53 -14.88 -1.38 -6.36
N GLU A 54 -16.04 -0.94 -6.80
CA GLU A 54 -16.52 0.40 -6.46
C GLU A 54 -17.01 0.43 -5.02
N LEU A 55 -16.73 1.51 -4.29
CA LEU A 55 -17.18 1.65 -2.91
C LEU A 55 -18.68 1.88 -2.87
N GLU A 56 -19.37 1.18 -1.96
CA GLU A 56 -20.81 1.28 -1.82
C GLU A 56 -21.27 2.68 -1.38
N ASN A 57 -20.49 3.28 -0.49
CA ASN A 57 -20.82 4.57 0.11
C ASN A 57 -20.18 5.76 -0.63
N ARG A 58 -19.44 5.51 -1.71
CA ARG A 58 -18.77 6.56 -2.46
C ARG A 58 -18.62 6.17 -3.92
N ARG A 59 -19.62 6.59 -4.72
CA ARG A 59 -19.61 6.32 -6.16
C ARG A 59 -18.45 7.03 -6.85
N GLY A 60 -17.88 6.37 -7.85
CA GLY A 60 -16.74 6.89 -8.59
C GLY A 60 -15.40 6.68 -7.89
N MET A 61 -15.41 6.03 -6.74
CA MET A 61 -14.19 5.67 -6.01
C MET A 61 -14.05 4.16 -5.98
N PHE A 62 -12.88 3.67 -6.37
CA PHE A 62 -12.63 2.24 -6.54
C PHE A 62 -11.53 1.77 -5.60
N GLU A 63 -11.77 0.65 -4.94
CA GLU A 63 -10.76 -0.02 -4.13
C GLU A 63 -10.06 -1.06 -4.98
N HIS A 64 -8.74 -0.97 -5.02
CA HIS A 64 -7.89 -1.88 -5.79
C HIS A 64 -7.06 -2.72 -4.84
N ARG A 65 -7.07 -4.03 -5.06
CA ARG A 65 -6.21 -4.95 -4.35
C ARG A 65 -5.06 -5.34 -5.27
N VAL A 66 -3.83 -5.14 -4.78
CA VAL A 66 -2.63 -5.25 -5.61
C VAL A 66 -1.64 -6.19 -4.97
N GLN A 67 -1.07 -7.09 -5.76
CA GLN A 67 0.01 -7.97 -5.36
C GLN A 67 1.30 -7.44 -5.97
N TYR A 68 2.39 -7.37 -5.18
CA TYR A 68 3.67 -6.94 -5.72
C TYR A 68 4.16 -7.94 -6.76
N TYR A 69 4.73 -7.42 -7.84
CA TYR A 69 5.22 -8.21 -8.96
C TYR A 69 6.74 -8.11 -9.02
N ASN A 70 7.43 -9.25 -8.88
CA ASN A 70 8.90 -9.32 -8.89
C ASN A 70 9.57 -8.36 -7.91
N LEU A 71 9.01 -8.26 -6.71
CA LEU A 71 9.55 -7.37 -5.69
C LEU A 71 10.90 -7.88 -5.21
N ASP A 72 11.88 -6.98 -5.17
CA ASP A 72 13.20 -7.27 -4.62
C ASP A 72 13.09 -7.68 -3.15
N VAL A 73 13.86 -8.70 -2.76
CA VAL A 73 13.81 -9.25 -1.39
C VAL A 73 14.16 -8.19 -0.36
N ASN A 74 15.15 -7.37 -0.62
CA ASN A 74 15.57 -6.32 0.32
C ASN A 74 14.48 -5.28 0.51
N THR A 75 13.81 -4.90 -0.59
CA THR A 75 12.69 -3.95 -0.52
C THR A 75 11.53 -4.53 0.27
N ARG A 76 11.22 -5.82 0.06
CA ARG A 76 10.16 -6.49 0.80
C ARG A 76 10.46 -6.50 2.30
N GLU A 77 11.69 -6.80 2.67
CA GLU A 77 12.11 -6.81 4.08
C GLU A 77 11.99 -5.43 4.71
N GLU A 78 12.33 -4.36 3.99
CA GLU A 78 12.16 -3.00 4.47
C GLU A 78 10.68 -2.68 4.73
N ILE A 79 9.80 -3.07 3.81
CA ILE A 79 8.36 -2.85 3.96
C ILE A 79 7.83 -3.62 5.18
N ILE A 80 8.22 -4.89 5.33
CA ILE A 80 7.80 -5.71 6.47
C ILE A 80 8.27 -5.09 7.78
N ARG A 81 9.50 -4.61 7.83
CA ARG A 81 10.06 -3.95 9.01
C ARG A 81 9.27 -2.69 9.36
N PHE A 82 8.91 -1.89 8.37
CA PHE A 82 8.08 -0.71 8.56
C PHE A 82 6.74 -1.09 9.20
N ILE A 83 6.09 -2.14 8.70
CA ILE A 83 4.81 -2.59 9.22
C ILE A 83 4.94 -3.01 10.69
N PHE A 84 5.97 -3.76 11.04
CA PHE A 84 6.20 -4.18 12.43
C PHE A 84 6.44 -2.98 13.35
N GLU A 85 7.19 -1.99 12.90
CA GLU A 85 7.45 -0.80 13.69
C GLU A 85 6.18 0.00 13.94
N GLU A 86 5.33 0.14 12.93
CA GLU A 86 4.05 0.84 13.08
C GLU A 86 3.11 0.09 14.02
N GLU A 87 3.08 -1.24 13.96
CA GLU A 87 2.28 -2.04 14.87
C GLU A 87 2.75 -1.89 16.32
N ARG A 88 4.06 -1.83 16.55
CA ARG A 88 4.60 -1.60 17.89
C ARG A 88 4.24 -0.25 18.43
N LYS A 89 4.27 0.79 17.61
CA LYS A 89 3.85 2.14 18.01
C LYS A 89 2.38 2.16 18.42
N SER A 90 1.52 1.51 17.66
CA SER A 90 0.10 1.40 17.99
C SER A 90 -0.13 0.71 19.32
N ARG A 91 0.58 -0.39 19.59
CA ARG A 91 0.46 -1.12 20.86
C ARG A 91 0.92 -0.27 22.04
N LYS A 92 1.98 0.50 21.88
CA LYS A 92 2.44 1.41 22.94
C LYS A 92 1.40 2.46 23.26
N LYS A 93 0.75 3.04 22.24
CA LYS A 93 -0.32 4.00 22.44
C LYS A 93 -1.49 3.39 23.21
N GLU A 94 -1.88 2.18 22.87
CA GLU A 94 -2.96 1.47 23.56
C GLU A 94 -2.63 1.21 25.03
N ARG A 95 -1.38 0.89 25.33
CA ARG A 95 -0.94 0.64 26.71
C ARG A 95 -0.91 1.91 27.56
N LEU A 96 -0.66 3.05 26.94
CA LEU A 96 -0.58 4.34 27.64
C LEU A 96 -1.96 4.95 27.90
N ASN A 97 -2.95 4.48 27.22
CA ASN A 97 -4.33 4.91 27.39
C ASN A 97 -5.08 3.95 28.31
#